data_1e42d7a827e8c352a04258cd19e0e99d
#
_entry.id   1e42d7a827e8c352a04258cd19e0e99d
#
_cell.length_a   1.000
_cell.length_b   1.000
_cell.length_c   1.000
_cell.angle_alpha   90.00
_cell.angle_beta   90.00
_cell.angle_gamma   90.00
#
_symmetry.space_group_name_H-M   'P 1'
#
loop_
_entity.id
_entity.type
_entity.pdbx_description
1 polymer ?
#
loop_
_entity_poly.entity_id
_entity_poly.type
_entity_poly.pdbx_seq_one_letter_code
_entity_poly.pdbx_strand_id
1 'polypeptide(L)'
;MNEFPLHQLANIDVQYEDNHVIVAVKPPNMLSQADKTGDTDILTQLKEYIKIKYNKPGAVYLGLVHRLDRPVGGLMVFARTSKAASRLSAQMREHEMGREYLCVVEGRVKDRFTCIDYLKKNEYLNKVEICDADEKGAQLAMLSGECLARKNGTALCAIRLQTG
;
A
#
# COMPACT_ATOMS: atom_id res chain seq x y z
N MET A 1 -21.28 13.57 -17.49
CA MET A 1 -20.07 12.74 -17.64
C MET A 1 -18.90 13.66 -17.32
N ASN A 2 -18.26 13.49 -16.16
CA ASN A 2 -17.06 14.25 -15.84
C ASN A 2 -15.93 13.66 -16.68
N GLU A 3 -15.49 14.40 -17.68
CA GLU A 3 -14.26 14.08 -18.40
C GLU A 3 -13.09 14.19 -17.45
N PHE A 4 -12.46 13.07 -17.15
CA PHE A 4 -11.19 13.06 -16.42
C PHE A 4 -10.16 13.84 -17.27
N PRO A 5 -9.52 14.89 -16.75
CA PRO A 5 -8.57 15.66 -17.54
C PRO A 5 -7.38 14.78 -17.92
N LEU A 6 -7.15 14.60 -19.22
CA LEU A 6 -6.05 13.80 -19.80
C LEU A 6 -4.66 14.12 -19.24
N HIS A 7 -4.45 15.35 -18.74
CA HIS A 7 -3.19 15.75 -18.11
C HIS A 7 -2.92 15.06 -16.76
N GLN A 8 -3.95 14.51 -16.06
CA GLN A 8 -3.77 13.74 -14.82
C GLN A 8 -3.33 12.30 -15.11
N LEU A 9 -3.58 11.77 -16.29
CA LEU A 9 -3.13 10.44 -16.70
C LEU A 9 -1.64 10.42 -17.10
N ALA A 10 -1.06 11.57 -17.44
CA ALA A 10 0.34 11.69 -17.85
C ALA A 10 1.36 11.43 -16.73
N ASN A 11 0.91 11.28 -15.46
CA ASN A 11 1.77 11.15 -14.29
C ASN A 11 1.66 9.82 -13.55
N ILE A 12 1.02 8.78 -14.15
CA ILE A 12 1.01 7.46 -13.54
C ILE A 12 2.32 6.76 -13.88
N ASP A 13 3.13 6.51 -12.88
CA ASP A 13 4.40 5.80 -13.00
C ASP A 13 4.16 4.28 -12.97
N VAL A 14 3.95 3.68 -14.15
CA VAL A 14 3.77 2.24 -14.34
C VAL A 14 5.13 1.58 -14.48
N GLN A 15 5.51 0.74 -13.53
CA GLN A 15 6.80 0.05 -13.47
C GLN A 15 6.78 -1.30 -14.19
N TYR A 16 5.62 -1.96 -14.19
CA TYR A 16 5.43 -3.25 -14.86
C TYR A 16 3.98 -3.43 -15.29
N GLU A 17 3.77 -4.06 -16.42
CA GLU A 17 2.44 -4.39 -16.92
C GLU A 17 2.47 -5.62 -17.81
N ASP A 18 1.57 -6.57 -17.56
CA ASP A 18 1.29 -7.71 -18.43
C ASP A 18 -0.24 -7.98 -18.52
N ASN A 19 -0.63 -9.16 -19.02
CA ASN A 19 -2.03 -9.53 -19.14
C ASN A 19 -2.73 -9.83 -17.80
N HIS A 20 -1.97 -9.99 -16.71
CA HIS A 20 -2.46 -10.45 -15.42
C HIS A 20 -2.34 -9.40 -14.32
N VAL A 21 -1.28 -8.61 -14.35
CA VAL A 21 -0.97 -7.62 -13.32
C VAL A 21 -0.52 -6.30 -13.91
N ILE A 22 -0.67 -5.24 -13.14
CA ILE A 22 -0.03 -3.94 -13.34
C ILE A 22 0.58 -3.47 -12.03
N VAL A 23 1.81 -3.00 -12.08
CA VAL A 23 2.54 -2.44 -10.94
C VAL A 23 2.80 -0.96 -11.21
N ALA A 24 2.38 -0.12 -10.29
CA ALA A 24 2.54 1.32 -10.41
C ALA A 24 2.98 1.94 -9.09
N VAL A 25 3.65 3.08 -9.16
CA VAL A 25 4.01 3.88 -8.00
C VAL A 25 2.82 4.74 -7.59
N LYS A 26 2.29 4.51 -6.38
CA LYS A 26 1.36 5.44 -5.76
C LYS A 26 2.16 6.62 -5.18
N PRO A 27 1.94 7.85 -5.60
CA PRO A 27 2.58 8.99 -4.96
C PRO A 27 2.09 9.17 -3.51
N PRO A 28 2.91 9.79 -2.64
CA PRO A 28 2.44 10.17 -1.31
C PRO A 28 1.25 11.11 -1.40
N ASN A 29 0.37 11.08 -0.40
CA ASN A 29 -0.88 11.84 -0.28
C ASN A 29 -2.00 11.48 -1.28
N MET A 30 -1.80 10.51 -2.18
CA MET A 30 -2.85 9.95 -3.01
C MET A 30 -3.55 8.79 -2.30
N LEU A 31 -4.86 8.63 -2.54
CA LEU A 31 -5.63 7.48 -2.07
C LEU A 31 -5.28 6.22 -2.87
N SER A 32 -5.35 5.04 -2.22
CA SER A 32 -5.22 3.74 -2.92
C SER A 32 -6.48 3.36 -3.68
N GLN A 33 -7.64 3.78 -3.19
CA GLN A 33 -8.96 3.62 -3.81
C GLN A 33 -9.84 4.79 -3.41
N ALA A 34 -10.90 5.04 -4.17
CA ALA A 34 -11.88 6.07 -3.88
C ALA A 34 -12.50 5.90 -2.48
N ASP A 35 -12.72 7.00 -1.80
CA ASP A 35 -13.43 7.09 -0.54
C ASP A 35 -14.51 8.21 -0.59
N LYS A 36 -15.08 8.54 0.57
CA LYS A 36 -16.12 9.57 0.68
C LYS A 36 -15.64 11.01 0.45
N THR A 37 -14.33 11.25 0.39
CA THR A 37 -13.76 12.61 0.17
C THR A 37 -13.90 13.07 -1.28
N GLY A 38 -13.98 12.10 -2.23
CA GLY A 38 -13.96 12.38 -3.66
C GLY A 38 -12.58 12.76 -4.21
N ASP A 39 -11.54 12.62 -3.40
CA ASP A 39 -10.18 12.85 -3.83
C ASP A 39 -9.71 11.79 -4.83
N THR A 40 -8.72 12.15 -5.63
CA THR A 40 -8.14 11.27 -6.65
C THR A 40 -7.47 10.05 -6.01
N ASP A 41 -7.70 8.87 -6.60
CA ASP A 41 -7.11 7.62 -6.18
C ASP A 41 -6.41 6.89 -7.35
N ILE A 42 -5.37 6.11 -7.01
CA ILE A 42 -4.56 5.43 -8.02
C ILE A 42 -5.34 4.32 -8.75
N LEU A 43 -6.27 3.62 -8.08
CA LEU A 43 -7.05 2.55 -8.71
C LEU A 43 -7.93 3.10 -9.86
N THR A 44 -8.60 4.21 -9.63
CA THR A 44 -9.44 4.88 -10.65
C THR A 44 -8.57 5.40 -11.79
N GLN A 45 -7.45 6.04 -11.50
CA GLN A 45 -6.53 6.52 -12.53
C GLN A 45 -5.97 5.37 -13.40
N LEU A 46 -5.57 4.25 -12.80
CA LEU A 46 -5.09 3.09 -13.55
C LEU A 46 -6.17 2.44 -14.41
N LYS A 47 -7.43 2.43 -13.97
CA LYS A 47 -8.54 1.97 -14.82
C LYS A 47 -8.70 2.84 -16.06
N GLU A 48 -8.63 4.16 -15.92
CA GLU A 48 -8.69 5.08 -17.07
C GLU A 48 -7.46 4.95 -17.97
N TYR A 49 -6.26 4.80 -17.40
CA TYR A 49 -5.05 4.51 -18.16
C TYR A 49 -5.19 3.26 -19.04
N ILE A 50 -5.67 2.14 -18.46
CA ILE A 50 -5.88 0.89 -19.19
C ILE A 50 -6.96 1.07 -20.27
N LYS A 51 -8.05 1.79 -19.95
CA LYS A 51 -9.15 2.06 -20.88
C LYS A 51 -8.66 2.80 -22.12
N ILE A 52 -7.88 3.86 -21.94
CA ILE A 52 -7.34 4.67 -23.02
C ILE A 52 -6.29 3.89 -23.79
N LYS A 53 -5.29 3.30 -23.10
CA LYS A 53 -4.18 2.59 -23.74
C LYS A 53 -4.62 1.44 -24.64
N TYR A 54 -5.66 0.72 -24.24
CA TYR A 54 -6.17 -0.45 -24.94
C TYR A 54 -7.48 -0.20 -25.68
N ASN A 55 -7.91 1.06 -25.78
CA ASN A 55 -9.17 1.47 -26.43
C ASN A 55 -10.37 0.61 -26.00
N LYS A 56 -10.53 0.40 -24.68
CA LYS A 56 -11.59 -0.46 -24.14
C LYS A 56 -12.96 0.24 -24.18
N PRO A 57 -14.00 -0.37 -24.79
CA PRO A 57 -15.29 0.31 -24.95
C PRO A 57 -16.13 0.38 -23.67
N GLY A 58 -15.79 -0.38 -22.63
CA GLY A 58 -16.58 -0.49 -21.40
C GLY A 58 -15.79 -0.21 -20.13
N ALA A 59 -16.33 -0.66 -19.00
CA ALA A 59 -15.67 -0.60 -17.72
C ALA A 59 -14.43 -1.52 -17.68
N VAL A 60 -13.33 -1.02 -17.09
CA VAL A 60 -12.11 -1.80 -16.92
C VAL A 60 -12.15 -2.46 -15.55
N TYR A 61 -11.98 -3.78 -15.52
CA TYR A 61 -11.71 -4.49 -14.28
C TYR A 61 -10.26 -4.26 -13.84
N LEU A 62 -10.08 -3.86 -12.59
CA LEU A 62 -8.78 -3.84 -11.92
C LEU A 62 -9.00 -4.15 -10.44
N GLY A 63 -8.44 -5.27 -9.97
CA GLY A 63 -8.57 -5.75 -8.60
C GLY A 63 -7.52 -5.14 -7.68
N LEU A 64 -7.98 -4.56 -6.59
CA LEU A 64 -7.12 -4.07 -5.50
C LEU A 64 -6.86 -5.22 -4.52
N VAL A 65 -5.62 -5.63 -4.34
CA VAL A 65 -5.23 -6.76 -3.48
C VAL A 65 -4.53 -6.32 -2.19
N HIS A 66 -3.99 -5.12 -2.17
CA HIS A 66 -3.44 -4.47 -0.98
C HIS A 66 -3.55 -2.95 -1.09
N ARG A 67 -3.29 -2.24 -0.01
CA ARG A 67 -3.35 -0.78 0.05
C ARG A 67 -2.12 -0.22 0.73
N LEU A 68 -1.76 1.00 0.34
CA LEU A 68 -0.90 1.89 1.09
C LEU A 68 -1.74 3.01 1.69
N ASP A 69 -1.42 3.44 2.89
CA ASP A 69 -2.06 4.58 3.51
C ASP A 69 -1.83 5.85 2.69
N ARG A 70 -2.73 6.81 2.82
CA ARG A 70 -2.70 8.04 2.03
C ARG A 70 -1.33 8.75 2.03
N PRO A 71 -0.67 8.98 3.20
CA PRO A 71 0.62 9.67 3.23
C PRO A 71 1.78 8.84 2.68
N VAL A 72 1.63 7.52 2.57
CA VAL A 72 2.69 6.60 2.13
C VAL A 72 2.75 6.55 0.62
N GLY A 73 3.92 6.77 0.04
CA GLY A 73 4.21 6.52 -1.37
C GLY A 73 4.88 5.15 -1.57
N GLY A 74 4.78 4.58 -2.77
CA GLY A 74 5.47 3.32 -3.10
C GLY A 74 4.75 2.46 -4.12
N LEU A 75 5.36 1.30 -4.40
CA LEU A 75 4.86 0.35 -5.38
C LEU A 75 3.57 -0.32 -4.90
N MET A 76 2.61 -0.40 -5.79
CA MET A 76 1.39 -1.17 -5.62
C MET A 76 1.17 -2.09 -6.80
N VAL A 77 0.77 -3.33 -6.52
CA VAL A 77 0.35 -4.31 -7.53
C VAL A 77 -1.17 -4.37 -7.60
N PHE A 78 -1.69 -4.41 -8.82
CA PHE A 78 -3.12 -4.54 -9.11
C PHE A 78 -3.34 -5.72 -10.06
N ALA A 79 -4.45 -6.43 -9.86
CA ALA A 79 -4.79 -7.57 -10.69
C ALA A 79 -5.65 -7.14 -11.88
N ARG A 80 -5.24 -7.47 -13.10
CA ARG A 80 -6.00 -7.19 -14.35
C ARG A 80 -7.08 -8.23 -14.64
N THR A 81 -7.08 -9.34 -13.89
CA THR A 81 -8.08 -10.41 -14.00
C THR A 81 -8.54 -10.87 -12.61
N SER A 82 -9.75 -11.39 -12.48
CA SER A 82 -10.27 -11.96 -11.24
C SER A 82 -9.43 -13.15 -10.74
N LYS A 83 -8.89 -13.97 -11.68
CA LYS A 83 -8.00 -15.08 -11.35
C LYS A 83 -6.68 -14.60 -10.74
N ALA A 84 -6.07 -13.53 -11.27
CA ALA A 84 -4.88 -12.92 -10.70
C ALA A 84 -5.19 -12.30 -9.33
N ALA A 85 -6.34 -11.61 -9.18
CA ALA A 85 -6.76 -11.05 -7.90
C ALA A 85 -6.88 -12.13 -6.81
N SER A 86 -7.52 -13.26 -7.12
CA SER A 86 -7.65 -14.39 -6.20
C SER A 86 -6.30 -14.94 -5.76
N ARG A 87 -5.35 -15.14 -6.70
CA ARG A 87 -4.01 -15.66 -6.41
C ARG A 87 -3.19 -14.70 -5.56
N LEU A 88 -3.15 -13.41 -5.93
CA LEU A 88 -2.43 -12.40 -5.16
C LEU A 88 -3.03 -12.22 -3.76
N SER A 89 -4.36 -12.26 -3.64
CA SER A 89 -5.01 -12.19 -2.32
C SER A 89 -4.71 -13.41 -1.44
N ALA A 90 -4.53 -14.60 -2.03
CA ALA A 90 -4.08 -15.77 -1.31
C ALA A 90 -2.64 -15.59 -0.78
N GLN A 91 -1.70 -15.19 -1.63
CA GLN A 91 -0.31 -14.90 -1.24
C GLN A 91 -0.22 -13.82 -0.14
N MET A 92 -1.10 -12.80 -0.19
CA MET A 92 -1.16 -11.79 0.87
C MET A 92 -1.61 -12.37 2.21
N ARG A 93 -2.63 -13.24 2.22
CA ARG A 93 -3.12 -13.90 3.45
C ARG A 93 -2.11 -14.88 4.04
N GLU A 94 -1.34 -15.56 3.17
CA GLU A 94 -0.34 -16.55 3.53
C GLU A 94 1.03 -15.91 3.85
N HIS A 95 1.09 -14.57 3.86
CA HIS A 95 2.31 -13.77 4.10
C HIS A 95 3.47 -14.11 3.16
N GLU A 96 3.19 -14.64 1.97
CA GLU A 96 4.19 -14.98 0.95
C GLU A 96 4.68 -13.74 0.17
N MET A 97 3.90 -12.66 0.16
CA MET A 97 4.29 -11.42 -0.50
C MET A 97 5.15 -10.57 0.44
N GLY A 98 6.41 -10.36 0.06
CA GLY A 98 7.32 -9.47 0.81
C GLY A 98 6.81 -8.02 0.83
N ARG A 99 6.89 -7.38 2.00
CA ARG A 99 6.48 -5.98 2.19
C ARG A 99 7.62 -5.24 2.85
N GLU A 100 8.31 -4.45 2.06
CA GLU A 100 9.47 -3.68 2.49
C GLU A 100 9.21 -2.19 2.34
N TYR A 101 9.63 -1.43 3.34
CA TYR A 101 9.42 0.01 3.42
C TYR A 101 10.69 0.72 3.83
N LEU A 102 10.82 1.96 3.40
CA LEU A 102 11.77 2.90 3.97
C LEU A 102 11.01 3.88 4.85
N CYS A 103 11.52 4.13 6.05
CA CYS A 103 10.98 5.16 6.92
C CYS A 103 12.10 5.94 7.62
N VAL A 104 11.79 7.17 7.98
CA VAL A 104 12.63 7.99 8.86
C VAL A 104 11.98 8.00 10.24
N VAL A 105 12.78 7.67 11.25
CA VAL A 105 12.34 7.65 12.65
C VAL A 105 13.20 8.60 13.49
N GLU A 106 12.64 9.13 14.56
CA GLU A 106 13.34 9.95 15.52
C GLU A 106 14.02 9.10 16.60
N GLY A 107 15.13 9.59 17.15
CA GLY A 107 15.82 8.97 18.26
C GLY A 107 16.95 8.01 17.84
N ARG A 108 17.39 7.22 18.82
CA ARG A 108 18.45 6.23 18.63
C ARG A 108 17.85 4.87 18.32
N VAL A 109 18.19 4.33 17.17
CA VAL A 109 17.76 3.01 16.72
C VAL A 109 18.96 2.06 16.72
N LYS A 110 18.77 0.79 17.09
CA LYS A 110 19.80 -0.25 16.93
C LYS A 110 20.07 -0.50 15.45
N ASP A 111 21.23 -1.03 15.10
CA ASP A 111 21.57 -1.34 13.70
C ASP A 111 20.57 -2.34 13.10
N ARG A 112 20.18 -3.35 13.89
CA ARG A 112 19.10 -4.28 13.57
C ARG A 112 18.15 -4.39 14.75
N PHE A 113 16.87 -4.49 14.47
CA PHE A 113 15.83 -4.59 15.50
C PHE A 113 14.63 -5.38 15.00
N THR A 114 13.87 -5.89 15.95
CA THR A 114 12.57 -6.52 15.73
C THR A 114 11.58 -5.88 16.70
N CYS A 115 10.38 -5.54 16.21
CA CYS A 115 9.27 -5.12 17.05
C CYS A 115 8.20 -6.21 16.99
N ILE A 116 7.70 -6.60 18.17
CA ILE A 116 6.65 -7.59 18.33
C ILE A 116 5.69 -7.01 19.35
N ASP A 117 4.50 -6.64 18.91
CA ASP A 117 3.48 -6.00 19.73
C ASP A 117 2.11 -6.57 19.40
N TYR A 118 1.14 -6.41 20.29
CA TYR A 118 -0.25 -6.59 19.98
C TYR A 118 -0.90 -5.24 19.74
N LEU A 119 -1.60 -5.13 18.61
CA LEU A 119 -2.22 -3.89 18.16
C LEU A 119 -3.73 -4.05 18.08
N LYS A 120 -4.44 -3.01 18.49
CA LYS A 120 -5.90 -2.93 18.43
C LYS A 120 -6.33 -1.61 17.82
N LYS A 121 -7.30 -1.66 16.93
CA LYS A 121 -7.87 -0.46 16.35
C LYS A 121 -8.88 0.16 17.31
N ASN A 122 -8.64 1.43 17.65
CA ASN A 122 -9.61 2.29 18.31
C ASN A 122 -10.51 2.92 17.24
N GLU A 123 -11.71 2.36 17.06
CA GLU A 123 -12.65 2.81 16.01
C GLU A 123 -13.11 4.26 16.22
N TYR A 124 -13.23 4.70 17.48
CA TYR A 124 -13.68 6.05 17.80
C TYR A 124 -12.65 7.10 17.43
N LEU A 125 -11.38 6.85 17.72
CA LEU A 125 -10.26 7.74 17.40
C LEU A 125 -9.67 7.48 16.00
N ASN A 126 -10.10 6.40 15.33
CA ASN A 126 -9.53 5.91 14.08
C ASN A 126 -8.00 5.76 14.16
N LYS A 127 -7.51 5.26 15.29
CA LYS A 127 -6.08 5.04 15.56
C LYS A 127 -5.84 3.60 15.97
N VAL A 128 -4.60 3.15 15.75
CA VAL A 128 -4.12 1.85 16.25
C VAL A 128 -3.30 2.11 17.49
N GLU A 129 -3.52 1.32 18.53
CA GLU A 129 -2.86 1.42 19.85
C GLU A 129 -2.26 0.06 20.22
N ILE A 130 -1.16 0.08 20.97
CA ILE A 130 -0.59 -1.14 21.59
C ILE A 130 -1.53 -1.55 22.70
N CYS A 131 -1.78 -2.85 22.81
CA CYS A 131 -2.67 -3.45 23.80
C CYS A 131 -2.10 -4.78 24.33
N ASP A 132 -2.74 -5.36 25.32
CA ASP A 132 -2.38 -6.69 25.80
C ASP A 132 -2.90 -7.79 24.86
N ALA A 133 -2.22 -8.95 24.86
CA ALA A 133 -2.51 -10.06 23.96
C ALA A 133 -3.92 -10.66 24.15
N ASP A 134 -4.46 -10.58 25.36
CA ASP A 134 -5.77 -11.12 25.76
C ASP A 134 -6.92 -10.12 25.51
N GLU A 135 -6.63 -8.91 25.11
CA GLU A 135 -7.67 -7.94 24.78
C GLU A 135 -8.47 -8.35 23.54
N LYS A 136 -9.78 -8.19 23.62
CA LYS A 136 -10.67 -8.46 22.49
C LYS A 136 -10.33 -7.58 21.29
N GLY A 137 -9.97 -8.21 20.19
CA GLY A 137 -9.59 -7.54 18.94
C GLY A 137 -8.10 -7.24 18.83
N ALA A 138 -7.27 -7.67 19.78
CA ALA A 138 -5.82 -7.63 19.69
C ALA A 138 -5.32 -8.47 18.50
N GLN A 139 -4.40 -7.92 17.72
CA GLN A 139 -3.78 -8.59 16.58
C GLN A 139 -2.25 -8.52 16.73
N LEU A 140 -1.59 -9.66 16.60
CA LEU A 140 -0.13 -9.73 16.61
C LEU A 140 0.45 -8.95 15.43
N ALA A 141 1.33 -8.00 15.72
CA ALA A 141 2.07 -7.21 14.75
C ALA A 141 3.57 -7.46 14.90
N MET A 142 4.20 -7.86 13.82
CA MET A 142 5.63 -8.17 13.80
C MET A 142 6.30 -7.50 12.61
N LEU A 143 7.43 -6.85 12.89
CA LEU A 143 8.32 -6.32 11.87
C LEU A 143 9.78 -6.52 12.26
N SER A 144 10.66 -6.56 11.28
CA SER A 144 12.10 -6.42 11.45
C SER A 144 12.59 -5.16 10.73
N GLY A 145 13.65 -4.57 11.23
CA GLY A 145 14.23 -3.38 10.63
C GLY A 145 15.76 -3.34 10.72
N GLU A 146 16.33 -2.60 9.77
CA GLU A 146 17.76 -2.30 9.70
C GLU A 146 17.94 -0.78 9.54
N CYS A 147 18.83 -0.21 10.36
CA CYS A 147 19.19 1.20 10.27
C CYS A 147 20.21 1.40 9.15
N LEU A 148 19.82 2.09 8.10
CA LEU A 148 20.68 2.34 6.94
C LEU A 148 21.58 3.58 7.13
N ALA A 149 21.07 4.61 7.80
CA ALA A 149 21.80 5.85 8.03
C ALA A 149 21.26 6.60 9.25
N ARG A 150 22.11 7.43 9.86
CA ARG A 150 21.75 8.32 11.00
C ARG A 150 22.22 9.73 10.73
N LYS A 151 21.36 10.71 11.02
CA LYS A 151 21.69 12.13 10.88
C LYS A 151 20.79 12.97 11.78
N ASN A 152 21.39 13.91 12.52
CA ASN A 152 20.66 14.94 13.30
C ASN A 152 19.55 14.37 14.23
N GLY A 153 19.83 13.26 14.93
CA GLY A 153 18.86 12.66 15.85
C GLY A 153 17.76 11.85 15.16
N THR A 154 17.86 11.63 13.85
CA THR A 154 16.98 10.77 13.09
C THR A 154 17.72 9.57 12.49
N ALA A 155 17.00 8.52 12.13
CA ALA A 155 17.53 7.35 11.43
C ALA A 155 16.65 6.98 10.22
N LEU A 156 17.29 6.71 9.09
CA LEU A 156 16.66 6.06 7.94
C LEU A 156 16.72 4.55 8.16
N CYS A 157 15.58 3.90 8.12
CA CYS A 157 15.45 2.47 8.33
C CYS A 157 14.77 1.79 7.15
N ALA A 158 15.28 0.59 6.79
CA ALA A 158 14.56 -0.37 5.99
C ALA A 158 13.72 -1.26 6.93
N ILE A 159 12.45 -1.41 6.65
CA ILE A 159 11.49 -2.16 7.46
C ILE A 159 10.90 -3.29 6.61
N ARG A 160 10.82 -4.48 7.19
CA ARG A 160 10.14 -5.62 6.60
C ARG A 160 9.00 -6.07 7.52
N LEU A 161 7.77 -6.00 7.01
CA LEU A 161 6.59 -6.49 7.74
C LEU A 161 6.51 -8.01 7.64
N GLN A 162 6.29 -8.66 8.78
CA GLN A 162 6.06 -10.11 8.88
C GLN A 162 4.57 -10.41 9.03
N THR A 163 3.82 -9.53 9.69
CA THR A 163 2.36 -9.54 9.75
C THR A 163 1.76 -8.40 8.93
N GLY A 164 0.46 -8.45 8.68
CA GLY A 164 -0.24 -7.48 7.84
C GLY A 164 -0.75 -6.29 8.58
#